data_a1997289072656a81fa2f2f8c8ea70da
#
_entry.id   a1997289072656a81fa2f2f8c8ea70da
#
_cell.length_a   1.000
_cell.length_b   1.000
_cell.length_c   1.000
_cell.angle_alpha   90.00
_cell.angle_beta   90.00
_cell.angle_gamma   90.00
#
_symmetry.space_group_name_H-M   'P 1'
#
loop_
_entity.id
_entity.type
_entity.pdbx_description
1 polymer ?
#
loop_
_entity_poly.entity_id
_entity_poly.type
_entity_poly.pdbx_seq_one_letter_code
_entity_poly.pdbx_strand_id
1 'polypeptide(L)'
;ETLGLTKTQSLTGKDIRQVLPESDMWSVLKNGKPVHDKEIWINGQSLIVNRLPVNVNGKITGVVSSFRPKGELELLTRQLSQIEQYAESLRSQSHEYANKLHTIGGLIQLGANDQAMALIGQESKGIQDLVQLLVTVVPDPIVAGCILGKFNRARELGLELIVDKESQMVDIPKSIPRDKLVTIIGNLLDNAFEATRVNTTKDDIANRNVTLSMSDYGDDLIFEIDDNGKGVSEEDKGLIFDKGFSSKIEEGHGYGLYLVSCILNEL
;
A
#
# COMPACT_ATOMS: atom_id res chain seq x y z
N GLU A 1 0.62 -30.31 3.27
CA GLU A 1 0.41 -29.43 2.11
C GLU A 1 1.74 -28.88 1.58
N THR A 2 2.59 -28.30 2.40
CA THR A 2 3.88 -27.69 2.01
C THR A 2 4.89 -28.65 1.36
N LEU A 3 4.78 -29.96 1.64
CA LEU A 3 5.64 -31.01 1.05
C LEU A 3 4.98 -31.74 -0.13
N GLY A 4 3.82 -31.30 -0.62
CA GLY A 4 3.04 -31.98 -1.64
C GLY A 4 2.41 -33.30 -1.18
N LEU A 5 2.39 -33.53 0.14
CA LEU A 5 1.81 -34.71 0.77
C LEU A 5 0.37 -34.41 1.19
N THR A 6 -0.57 -35.26 0.83
CA THR A 6 -1.96 -35.13 1.30
C THR A 6 -2.05 -35.50 2.78
N LYS A 7 -2.91 -34.80 3.55
CA LYS A 7 -3.12 -35.01 5.00
C LYS A 7 -3.43 -36.46 5.39
N THR A 8 -3.83 -37.27 4.43
CA THR A 8 -4.22 -38.67 4.63
C THR A 8 -3.10 -39.68 4.36
N GLN A 9 -1.95 -39.26 3.82
CA GLN A 9 -0.85 -40.21 3.54
C GLN A 9 -0.01 -40.44 4.82
N SER A 10 -0.16 -41.63 5.41
CA SER A 10 0.77 -42.09 6.45
C SER A 10 2.14 -42.37 5.83
N LEU A 11 3.17 -41.71 6.37
CA LEU A 11 4.57 -41.92 5.99
C LEU A 11 5.28 -42.91 6.90
N THR A 12 4.57 -43.40 7.92
CA THR A 12 5.13 -44.34 8.90
C THR A 12 5.57 -45.62 8.20
N GLY A 13 6.80 -46.04 8.42
CA GLY A 13 7.39 -47.21 7.84
C GLY A 13 7.96 -47.05 6.42
N LYS A 14 7.84 -45.90 5.80
CA LYS A 14 8.44 -45.62 4.49
C LYS A 14 9.87 -45.10 4.63
N ASP A 15 10.75 -45.50 3.73
CA ASP A 15 12.11 -44.95 3.67
C ASP A 15 12.06 -43.51 3.23
N ILE A 16 12.67 -42.65 4.04
CA ILE A 16 12.68 -41.16 3.80
C ILE A 16 13.34 -40.80 2.47
N ARG A 17 14.24 -41.63 1.94
CA ARG A 17 14.90 -41.43 0.65
C ARG A 17 13.94 -41.60 -0.52
N GLN A 18 12.87 -42.38 -0.35
CA GLN A 18 11.82 -42.54 -1.34
C GLN A 18 10.79 -41.38 -1.27
N VAL A 19 10.59 -40.84 -0.09
CA VAL A 19 9.61 -39.76 0.14
C VAL A 19 10.19 -38.38 -0.18
N LEU A 20 11.47 -38.18 0.17
CA LEU A 20 12.21 -36.91 -0.02
C LEU A 20 13.63 -37.25 -0.53
N PRO A 21 13.78 -37.57 -1.84
CA PRO A 21 15.06 -38.04 -2.41
C PRO A 21 16.20 -36.99 -2.25
N GLU A 22 15.87 -35.73 -2.32
CA GLU A 22 16.83 -34.61 -2.24
C GLU A 22 17.15 -34.21 -0.78
N SER A 23 16.61 -34.97 0.19
CA SER A 23 16.79 -34.65 1.61
C SER A 23 18.16 -35.11 2.11
N ASP A 24 18.92 -34.22 2.71
CA ASP A 24 20.17 -34.53 3.40
C ASP A 24 19.97 -34.94 4.87
N MET A 25 18.73 -35.34 5.26
CA MET A 25 18.42 -35.85 6.61
C MET A 25 19.32 -37.02 7.04
N TRP A 26 19.71 -37.84 6.07
CA TRP A 26 20.60 -38.98 6.29
C TRP A 26 21.99 -38.53 6.75
N SER A 27 22.48 -37.40 6.25
CA SER A 27 23.76 -36.86 6.69
C SER A 27 23.70 -36.39 8.13
N VAL A 28 22.60 -35.76 8.56
CA VAL A 28 22.38 -35.33 9.96
C VAL A 28 22.30 -36.55 10.89
N LEU A 29 21.60 -37.61 10.46
CA LEU A 29 21.50 -38.86 11.20
C LEU A 29 22.89 -39.51 11.43
N LYS A 30 23.74 -39.48 10.39
CA LYS A 30 25.06 -40.10 10.42
C LYS A 30 26.08 -39.27 11.17
N ASN A 31 26.10 -37.95 10.97
CA ASN A 31 27.14 -37.08 11.47
C ASN A 31 26.77 -36.37 12.77
N GLY A 32 25.50 -36.35 13.15
CA GLY A 32 25.01 -35.71 14.35
C GLY A 32 25.08 -34.17 14.34
N LYS A 33 25.43 -33.59 13.21
CA LYS A 33 25.51 -32.11 13.08
C LYS A 33 24.15 -31.55 12.74
N PRO A 34 23.62 -30.58 13.52
CA PRO A 34 22.37 -29.91 13.18
C PRO A 34 22.55 -29.08 11.92
N VAL A 35 21.45 -28.88 11.21
CA VAL A 35 21.34 -27.99 10.05
C VAL A 35 20.33 -26.92 10.40
N HIS A 36 20.72 -25.65 10.26
CA HIS A 36 19.87 -24.50 10.52
C HIS A 36 19.71 -23.67 9.25
N ASP A 37 18.49 -23.21 9.03
CA ASP A 37 18.10 -22.23 7.99
C ASP A 37 18.60 -22.56 6.58
N LYS A 38 18.67 -23.86 6.26
CA LYS A 38 19.08 -24.29 4.92
C LYS A 38 17.94 -24.16 3.94
N GLU A 39 18.20 -23.48 2.83
CA GLU A 39 17.25 -23.41 1.73
C GLU A 39 17.29 -24.70 0.89
N ILE A 40 16.12 -25.25 0.62
CA ILE A 40 15.92 -26.41 -0.26
C ILE A 40 14.72 -26.19 -1.16
N TRP A 41 14.73 -26.81 -2.31
CA TRP A 41 13.61 -26.79 -3.25
C TRP A 41 12.87 -28.12 -3.21
N ILE A 42 11.54 -28.06 -2.98
CA ILE A 42 10.68 -29.23 -3.03
C ILE A 42 9.43 -28.88 -3.84
N ASN A 43 9.13 -29.65 -4.86
CA ASN A 43 7.96 -29.47 -5.72
C ASN A 43 7.81 -28.03 -6.28
N GLY A 44 8.93 -27.38 -6.64
CA GLY A 44 8.92 -26.01 -7.18
C GLY A 44 8.75 -24.91 -6.13
N GLN A 45 8.73 -25.25 -4.85
CA GLN A 45 8.70 -24.27 -3.74
C GLN A 45 10.03 -24.22 -3.00
N SER A 46 10.51 -23.01 -2.72
CA SER A 46 11.66 -22.81 -1.84
C SER A 46 11.23 -22.88 -0.39
N LEU A 47 11.86 -23.77 0.38
CA LEU A 47 11.61 -23.99 1.81
C LEU A 47 12.87 -23.78 2.62
N ILE A 48 12.72 -23.16 3.77
CA ILE A 48 13.77 -23.10 4.80
C ILE A 48 13.59 -24.27 5.74
N VAL A 49 14.67 -25.00 5.94
CA VAL A 49 14.67 -26.25 6.71
C VAL A 49 15.62 -26.17 7.89
N ASN A 50 15.12 -26.57 9.05
CA ASN A 50 15.92 -26.85 10.23
C ASN A 50 15.87 -28.34 10.55
N ARG A 51 17.03 -28.95 10.82
CA ARG A 51 17.16 -30.37 11.17
C ARG A 51 17.98 -30.55 12.43
N LEU A 52 17.40 -31.24 13.38
CA LEU A 52 18.04 -31.49 14.67
C LEU A 52 18.15 -33.01 14.89
N PRO A 53 19.32 -33.53 15.24
CA PRO A 53 19.46 -34.92 15.62
C PRO A 53 18.76 -35.19 16.96
N VAL A 54 18.04 -36.30 17.04
CA VAL A 54 17.45 -36.80 18.29
C VAL A 54 18.44 -37.76 18.94
N ASN A 55 18.90 -37.39 20.11
CA ASN A 55 19.87 -38.16 20.86
C ASN A 55 19.19 -38.84 22.07
N VAL A 56 19.33 -40.15 22.17
CA VAL A 56 18.83 -40.93 23.31
C VAL A 56 20.00 -41.78 23.84
N ASN A 57 20.34 -41.59 25.11
CA ASN A 57 21.45 -42.28 25.79
C ASN A 57 22.79 -42.20 25.04
N GLY A 58 23.11 -41.04 24.45
CA GLY A 58 24.36 -40.81 23.72
C GLY A 58 24.39 -41.36 22.30
N LYS A 59 23.29 -41.97 21.81
CA LYS A 59 23.15 -42.46 20.43
C LYS A 59 22.11 -41.65 19.66
N ILE A 60 22.43 -41.29 18.44
CA ILE A 60 21.50 -40.63 17.56
C ILE A 60 20.48 -41.66 17.06
N THR A 61 19.22 -41.47 17.43
CA THR A 61 18.11 -42.38 17.10
C THR A 61 17.20 -41.86 16.02
N GLY A 62 17.30 -40.58 15.69
CA GLY A 62 16.45 -39.97 14.69
C GLY A 62 16.85 -38.54 14.34
N VAL A 63 16.07 -37.91 13.47
CA VAL A 63 16.19 -36.51 13.09
C VAL A 63 14.81 -35.88 13.08
N VAL A 64 14.66 -34.72 13.71
CA VAL A 64 13.47 -33.88 13.59
C VAL A 64 13.75 -32.83 12.53
N SER A 65 12.81 -32.65 11.60
CA SER A 65 12.90 -31.68 10.53
C SER A 65 11.69 -30.76 10.56
N SER A 66 11.92 -29.43 10.59
CA SER A 66 10.87 -28.42 10.36
C SER A 66 11.08 -27.77 9.02
N PHE A 67 9.97 -27.44 8.36
CA PHE A 67 9.93 -26.83 7.03
C PHE A 67 9.09 -25.57 7.09
N ARG A 68 9.59 -24.47 6.53
CA ARG A 68 8.84 -23.20 6.37
C ARG A 68 8.95 -22.70 4.94
N PRO A 69 7.85 -22.29 4.30
CA PRO A 69 7.92 -21.60 3.02
C PRO A 69 8.78 -20.34 3.14
N LYS A 70 9.75 -20.15 2.25
CA LYS A 70 10.60 -18.96 2.23
C LYS A 70 9.79 -17.69 2.02
N GLY A 71 8.76 -17.77 1.16
CA GLY A 71 7.86 -16.64 0.89
C GLY A 71 7.09 -16.14 2.13
N GLU A 72 6.81 -16.98 3.10
CA GLU A 72 6.15 -16.56 4.35
C GLU A 72 7.07 -15.64 5.18
N LEU A 73 8.35 -15.98 5.27
CA LEU A 73 9.34 -15.13 5.96
C LEU A 73 9.55 -13.81 5.23
N GLU A 74 9.64 -13.83 3.91
CA GLU A 74 9.77 -12.63 3.09
C GLU A 74 8.55 -11.72 3.23
N LEU A 75 7.34 -12.29 3.27
CA LEU A 75 6.10 -11.53 3.48
C LEU A 75 6.11 -10.83 4.85
N LEU A 76 6.45 -11.56 5.91
CA LEU A 76 6.56 -11.00 7.27
C LEU A 76 7.62 -9.90 7.35
N THR A 77 8.76 -10.09 6.71
CA THR A 77 9.84 -9.08 6.67
C THR A 77 9.37 -7.81 5.95
N ARG A 78 8.63 -7.95 4.84
CA ARG A 78 8.03 -6.82 4.13
C ARG A 78 7.01 -6.08 5.00
N GLN A 79 6.14 -6.81 5.70
CA GLN A 79 5.17 -6.19 6.62
C GLN A 79 5.85 -5.44 7.75
N LEU A 80 6.92 -5.99 8.34
CA LEU A 80 7.71 -5.31 9.36
C LEU A 80 8.34 -4.03 8.80
N SER A 81 8.96 -4.09 7.62
CA SER A 81 9.56 -2.91 6.98
C SER A 81 8.51 -1.83 6.68
N GLN A 82 7.31 -2.19 6.24
CA GLN A 82 6.21 -1.24 6.05
C GLN A 82 5.77 -0.58 7.36
N ILE A 83 5.67 -1.36 8.44
CA ILE A 83 5.31 -0.82 9.77
C ILE A 83 6.39 0.14 10.26
N GLU A 84 7.67 -0.19 10.08
CA GLU A 84 8.80 0.70 10.44
C GLU A 84 8.76 2.00 9.65
N GLN A 85 8.54 1.94 8.33
CA GLN A 85 8.38 3.13 7.49
C GLN A 85 7.18 3.98 7.92
N TYR A 86 6.07 3.35 8.27
CA TYR A 86 4.88 4.05 8.77
C TYR A 86 5.15 4.73 10.11
N ALA A 87 5.83 4.04 11.03
CA ALA A 87 6.22 4.62 12.33
C ALA A 87 7.18 5.81 12.17
N GLU A 88 8.14 5.74 11.25
CA GLU A 88 9.06 6.84 10.94
C GLU A 88 8.32 8.04 10.34
N SER A 89 7.37 7.80 9.42
CA SER A 89 6.50 8.85 8.86
C SER A 89 5.69 9.55 9.94
N LEU A 90 5.07 8.79 10.85
CA LEU A 90 4.32 9.36 11.97
C LEU A 90 5.21 10.19 12.91
N ARG A 91 6.45 9.73 13.17
CA ARG A 91 7.41 10.48 13.97
C ARG A 91 7.80 11.78 13.30
N SER A 92 8.06 11.75 11.99
CA SER A 92 8.37 12.95 11.20
C SER A 92 7.23 13.98 11.24
N GLN A 93 5.99 13.53 11.04
CA GLN A 93 4.79 14.38 11.14
C GLN A 93 4.64 14.99 12.54
N SER A 94 4.85 14.18 13.59
CA SER A 94 4.78 14.66 14.98
C SER A 94 5.80 15.77 15.24
N HIS A 95 7.03 15.62 14.74
CA HIS A 95 8.07 16.65 14.84
C HIS A 95 7.71 17.93 14.07
N GLU A 96 7.13 17.78 12.88
CA GLU A 96 6.68 18.94 12.09
C GLU A 96 5.58 19.71 12.81
N TYR A 97 4.58 19.00 13.36
CA TYR A 97 3.53 19.61 14.18
C TYR A 97 4.09 20.33 15.40
N ALA A 98 5.04 19.71 16.12
CA ALA A 98 5.67 20.34 17.27
C ALA A 98 6.42 21.63 16.87
N ASN A 99 7.15 21.61 15.75
CA ASN A 99 7.85 22.80 15.24
C ASN A 99 6.87 23.91 14.85
N LYS A 100 5.74 23.60 14.23
CA LYS A 100 4.70 24.58 13.90
C LYS A 100 4.10 25.23 15.16
N LEU A 101 3.77 24.40 16.16
CA LEU A 101 3.26 24.91 17.44
C LEU A 101 4.28 25.78 18.16
N HIS A 102 5.57 25.41 18.14
CA HIS A 102 6.63 26.20 18.71
C HIS A 102 6.78 27.57 18.00
N THR A 103 6.68 27.57 16.65
CA THR A 103 6.74 28.81 15.86
C THR A 103 5.56 29.73 16.20
N ILE A 104 4.34 29.19 16.25
CA ILE A 104 3.14 29.93 16.63
C ILE A 104 3.29 30.51 18.06
N GLY A 105 3.72 29.67 19.01
CA GLY A 105 3.97 30.08 20.38
C GLY A 105 5.01 31.20 20.49
N GLY A 106 6.11 31.10 19.74
CA GLY A 106 7.16 32.12 19.66
C GLY A 106 6.64 33.45 19.10
N LEU A 107 5.83 33.40 18.02
CA LEU A 107 5.21 34.61 17.45
C LEU A 107 4.27 35.28 18.44
N ILE A 108 3.47 34.54 19.19
CA ILE A 108 2.60 35.07 20.23
C ILE A 108 3.42 35.74 21.36
N GLN A 109 4.49 35.08 21.83
CA GLN A 109 5.38 35.64 22.87
C GLN A 109 6.10 36.94 22.46
N LEU A 110 6.40 37.04 21.14
CA LEU A 110 7.00 38.25 20.56
C LEU A 110 5.96 39.35 20.27
N GLY A 111 4.68 39.12 20.56
CA GLY A 111 3.60 40.09 20.27
C GLY A 111 3.22 40.14 18.78
N ALA A 112 3.77 39.27 17.94
CA ALA A 112 3.51 39.19 16.50
C ALA A 112 2.21 38.41 16.21
N ASN A 113 1.11 38.83 16.85
CA ASN A 113 -0.17 38.09 16.81
C ASN A 113 -0.75 37.98 15.41
N ASP A 114 -0.60 39.03 14.57
CA ASP A 114 -1.09 39.00 13.19
C ASP A 114 -0.36 37.95 12.36
N GLN A 115 0.94 37.74 12.57
CA GLN A 115 1.72 36.68 11.89
C GLN A 115 1.37 35.31 12.41
N ALA A 116 1.13 35.14 13.71
CA ALA A 116 0.65 33.89 14.29
C ALA A 116 -0.72 33.51 13.72
N MET A 117 -1.64 34.48 13.66
CA MET A 117 -2.97 34.31 13.07
C MET A 117 -2.91 34.01 11.57
N ALA A 118 -2.00 34.66 10.83
CA ALA A 118 -1.79 34.35 9.41
C ALA A 118 -1.27 32.90 9.19
N LEU A 119 -0.35 32.46 10.04
CA LEU A 119 0.19 31.08 9.95
C LEU A 119 -0.89 30.04 10.26
N ILE A 120 -1.72 30.27 11.29
CA ILE A 120 -2.87 29.43 11.61
C ILE A 120 -3.92 29.48 10.48
N GLY A 121 -4.17 30.67 9.94
CA GLY A 121 -5.19 30.91 8.92
C GLY A 121 -4.81 30.34 7.55
N GLN A 122 -3.55 30.36 7.16
CA GLN A 122 -3.11 29.76 5.88
C GLN A 122 -3.30 28.24 5.86
N GLU A 123 -3.10 27.56 6.98
CA GLU A 123 -3.36 26.11 7.07
C GLU A 123 -4.86 25.79 7.15
N SER A 124 -5.65 26.65 7.81
CA SER A 124 -7.08 26.39 8.01
C SER A 124 -7.94 26.81 6.81
N LYS A 125 -7.58 27.87 6.09
CA LYS A 125 -8.44 28.43 5.05
C LYS A 125 -8.66 27.50 3.87
N GLY A 126 -7.61 26.90 3.33
CA GLY A 126 -7.73 25.97 2.22
C GLY A 126 -8.53 24.70 2.60
N ILE A 127 -8.38 24.22 3.85
CA ILE A 127 -9.16 23.11 4.36
C ILE A 127 -10.61 23.49 4.61
N GLN A 128 -10.86 24.67 5.18
CA GLN A 128 -12.23 25.18 5.41
C GLN A 128 -12.99 25.38 4.11
N ASP A 129 -12.35 26.02 3.12
CA ASP A 129 -12.94 26.23 1.80
C ASP A 129 -13.27 24.90 1.12
N LEU A 130 -12.38 23.90 1.21
CA LEU A 130 -12.62 22.55 0.69
C LEU A 130 -13.75 21.85 1.44
N VAL A 131 -13.75 21.89 2.78
CA VAL A 131 -14.83 21.27 3.58
C VAL A 131 -16.18 21.87 3.24
N GLN A 132 -16.26 23.19 3.10
CA GLN A 132 -17.50 23.87 2.70
C GLN A 132 -17.95 23.48 1.31
N LEU A 133 -17.01 23.35 0.36
CA LEU A 133 -17.29 22.85 -0.98
C LEU A 133 -17.80 21.41 -0.94
N LEU A 134 -17.07 20.49 -0.26
CA LEU A 134 -17.42 19.08 -0.18
C LEU A 134 -18.80 18.85 0.46
N VAL A 135 -19.15 19.57 1.51
CA VAL A 135 -20.50 19.48 2.12
C VAL A 135 -21.60 19.79 1.11
N THR A 136 -21.33 20.65 0.15
CA THR A 136 -22.31 21.05 -0.88
C THR A 136 -22.33 20.06 -2.06
N VAL A 137 -21.15 19.71 -2.58
CA VAL A 137 -21.04 18.92 -3.82
C VAL A 137 -20.99 17.41 -3.59
N VAL A 138 -20.59 16.95 -2.39
CA VAL A 138 -20.50 15.52 -2.01
C VAL A 138 -21.00 15.33 -0.58
N PRO A 139 -22.29 15.33 -0.32
CA PRO A 139 -22.84 15.22 1.03
C PRO A 139 -22.62 13.85 1.70
N ASP A 140 -22.14 12.83 0.96
CA ASP A 140 -21.76 11.55 1.53
C ASP A 140 -20.47 11.68 2.36
N PRO A 141 -20.53 11.44 3.70
CA PRO A 141 -19.41 11.72 4.61
C PRO A 141 -18.20 10.79 4.39
N ILE A 142 -18.41 9.60 3.83
CA ILE A 142 -17.34 8.62 3.60
C ILE A 142 -16.53 9.05 2.36
N VAL A 143 -17.22 9.44 1.29
CA VAL A 143 -16.59 9.93 0.06
C VAL A 143 -15.91 11.27 0.31
N ALA A 144 -16.60 12.22 0.96
CA ALA A 144 -16.03 13.51 1.35
C ALA A 144 -14.78 13.35 2.23
N GLY A 145 -14.82 12.44 3.21
CA GLY A 145 -13.68 12.13 4.08
C GLY A 145 -12.49 11.55 3.31
N CYS A 146 -12.74 10.72 2.32
CA CYS A 146 -11.69 10.21 1.41
C CYS A 146 -11.01 11.35 0.65
N ILE A 147 -11.79 12.24 0.03
CA ILE A 147 -11.28 13.37 -0.76
C ILE A 147 -10.47 14.32 0.14
N LEU A 148 -10.98 14.62 1.35
CA LEU A 148 -10.24 15.43 2.34
C LEU A 148 -8.91 14.79 2.73
N GLY A 149 -8.88 13.48 2.93
CA GLY A 149 -7.64 12.72 3.20
C GLY A 149 -6.64 12.84 2.04
N LYS A 150 -7.12 12.74 0.79
CA LYS A 150 -6.30 12.88 -0.40
C LYS A 150 -5.81 14.32 -0.62
N PHE A 151 -6.61 15.32 -0.27
CA PHE A 151 -6.19 16.72 -0.26
C PHE A 151 -5.00 16.95 0.69
N ASN A 152 -5.08 16.44 1.90
CA ASN A 152 -3.96 16.51 2.82
C ASN A 152 -2.72 15.78 2.29
N ARG A 153 -2.92 14.61 1.68
CA ARG A 153 -1.83 13.85 1.07
C ARG A 153 -1.16 14.57 -0.09
N ALA A 154 -1.93 15.23 -0.96
CA ALA A 154 -1.39 16.08 -2.04
C ALA A 154 -0.48 17.17 -1.46
N ARG A 155 -0.94 17.87 -0.42
CA ARG A 155 -0.13 18.93 0.26
C ARG A 155 1.18 18.39 0.83
N GLU A 156 1.17 17.23 1.47
CA GLU A 156 2.38 16.55 1.97
C GLU A 156 3.39 16.29 0.84
N LEU A 157 2.89 15.94 -0.35
CA LEU A 157 3.70 15.69 -1.54
C LEU A 157 4.15 16.99 -2.24
N GLY A 158 3.71 18.14 -1.74
CA GLY A 158 3.94 19.44 -2.36
C GLY A 158 3.16 19.63 -3.67
N LEU A 159 2.00 18.99 -3.75
CA LEU A 159 1.04 19.09 -4.85
C LEU A 159 -0.22 19.84 -4.38
N GLU A 160 -1.00 20.32 -5.32
CA GLU A 160 -2.31 20.92 -5.07
C GLU A 160 -3.40 19.98 -5.65
N LEU A 161 -4.35 19.54 -4.81
CA LEU A 161 -5.57 18.89 -5.28
C LEU A 161 -6.67 19.94 -5.39
N ILE A 162 -7.17 20.15 -6.59
CA ILE A 162 -8.27 21.05 -6.88
C ILE A 162 -9.54 20.23 -7.08
N VAL A 163 -10.56 20.48 -6.27
CA VAL A 163 -11.89 19.92 -6.53
C VAL A 163 -12.67 20.94 -7.34
N ASP A 164 -13.13 20.52 -8.52
CA ASP A 164 -13.89 21.37 -9.40
C ASP A 164 -15.19 21.84 -8.71
N LYS A 165 -15.42 23.15 -8.73
CA LYS A 165 -16.60 23.77 -8.12
C LYS A 165 -17.90 23.44 -8.80
N GLU A 166 -17.85 23.02 -10.06
CA GLU A 166 -18.98 22.55 -10.83
C GLU A 166 -19.30 21.07 -10.57
N SER A 167 -18.50 20.39 -9.75
CA SER A 167 -18.77 19.02 -9.32
C SER A 167 -20.14 18.91 -8.64
N GLN A 168 -20.84 17.81 -8.93
CA GLN A 168 -22.10 17.48 -8.30
C GLN A 168 -22.19 15.96 -8.11
N MET A 169 -22.13 15.50 -6.86
CA MET A 169 -22.17 14.08 -6.48
C MET A 169 -23.09 13.94 -5.26
N VAL A 170 -24.37 14.35 -5.46
CA VAL A 170 -25.34 14.49 -4.37
C VAL A 170 -26.12 13.20 -4.16
N ASP A 171 -26.39 12.47 -5.25
CA ASP A 171 -27.25 11.28 -5.23
C ASP A 171 -26.46 10.00 -5.52
N ILE A 172 -25.67 9.57 -4.56
CA ILE A 172 -24.95 8.30 -4.66
C ILE A 172 -25.90 7.15 -4.28
N PRO A 173 -26.21 6.21 -5.19
CA PRO A 173 -27.12 5.10 -4.92
C PRO A 173 -26.68 4.29 -3.70
N LYS A 174 -27.64 3.88 -2.86
CA LYS A 174 -27.37 3.05 -1.66
C LYS A 174 -26.87 1.65 -2.02
N SER A 175 -27.13 1.19 -3.22
CA SER A 175 -26.66 -0.09 -3.76
C SER A 175 -25.15 -0.13 -3.97
N ILE A 176 -24.51 1.03 -4.12
CA ILE A 176 -23.06 1.11 -4.34
C ILE A 176 -22.34 1.19 -2.98
N PRO A 177 -21.54 0.18 -2.61
CA PRO A 177 -20.76 0.18 -1.38
C PRO A 177 -19.76 1.35 -1.35
N ARG A 178 -19.72 2.11 -0.27
CA ARG A 178 -18.86 3.30 -0.15
C ARG A 178 -17.38 2.98 -0.11
N ASP A 179 -17.02 1.83 0.44
CA ASP A 179 -15.64 1.30 0.44
C ASP A 179 -15.11 1.07 -0.98
N LYS A 180 -15.96 0.62 -1.91
CA LYS A 180 -15.61 0.49 -3.33
C LYS A 180 -15.31 1.84 -3.97
N LEU A 181 -16.17 2.85 -3.73
CA LEU A 181 -15.93 4.22 -4.23
C LEU A 181 -14.64 4.82 -3.67
N VAL A 182 -14.42 4.68 -2.36
CA VAL A 182 -13.19 5.12 -1.70
C VAL A 182 -11.95 4.46 -2.33
N THR A 183 -12.05 3.16 -2.65
CA THR A 183 -10.97 2.42 -3.28
C THR A 183 -10.70 2.93 -4.70
N ILE A 184 -11.75 3.20 -5.50
CA ILE A 184 -11.62 3.75 -6.85
C ILE A 184 -10.97 5.13 -6.81
N ILE A 185 -11.58 6.08 -6.09
CA ILE A 185 -11.10 7.47 -5.99
C ILE A 185 -9.67 7.50 -5.45
N GLY A 186 -9.41 6.69 -4.41
CA GLY A 186 -8.12 6.59 -3.76
C GLY A 186 -7.00 6.16 -4.72
N ASN A 187 -7.23 5.10 -5.50
CA ASN A 187 -6.23 4.60 -6.46
C ASN A 187 -6.02 5.57 -7.63
N LEU A 188 -7.09 6.16 -8.16
CA LEU A 188 -6.98 7.12 -9.26
C LEU A 188 -6.19 8.35 -8.84
N LEU A 189 -6.51 8.95 -7.68
CA LEU A 189 -5.80 10.12 -7.16
C LEU A 189 -4.34 9.81 -6.80
N ASP A 190 -4.04 8.64 -6.21
CA ASP A 190 -2.66 8.26 -5.92
C ASP A 190 -1.82 8.13 -7.19
N ASN A 191 -2.39 7.56 -8.26
CA ASN A 191 -1.73 7.48 -9.55
C ASN A 191 -1.47 8.86 -10.15
N ALA A 192 -2.46 9.76 -10.11
CA ALA A 192 -2.35 11.14 -10.60
C ALA A 192 -1.28 11.93 -9.82
N PHE A 193 -1.27 11.83 -8.49
CA PHE A 193 -0.26 12.49 -7.65
C PHE A 193 1.14 12.01 -8.00
N GLU A 194 1.30 10.72 -8.19
CA GLU A 194 2.58 10.15 -8.50
C GLU A 194 3.07 10.57 -9.90
N ALA A 195 2.19 10.54 -10.90
CA ALA A 195 2.49 10.96 -12.26
C ALA A 195 2.92 12.44 -12.30
N THR A 196 2.15 13.32 -11.63
CA THR A 196 2.46 14.75 -11.54
C THR A 196 3.77 15.00 -10.79
N ARG A 197 4.02 14.29 -9.68
CA ARG A 197 5.25 14.46 -8.89
C ARG A 197 6.51 14.10 -9.67
N VAL A 198 6.45 13.07 -10.51
CA VAL A 198 7.59 12.61 -11.32
C VAL A 198 7.86 13.56 -12.48
N ASN A 199 6.82 14.14 -13.07
CA ASN A 199 6.92 14.97 -14.27
C ASN A 199 7.24 16.44 -13.96
N THR A 200 7.01 16.91 -12.71
CA THR A 200 7.17 18.31 -12.32
C THR A 200 8.28 18.50 -11.31
N THR A 201 9.05 19.60 -11.41
CA THR A 201 10.03 20.00 -10.40
C THR A 201 9.37 20.81 -9.29
N LYS A 202 10.03 20.95 -8.12
CA LYS A 202 9.52 21.76 -7.01
C LYS A 202 9.35 23.25 -7.36
N ASP A 203 10.07 23.74 -8.36
CA ASP A 203 10.02 25.13 -8.80
C ASP A 203 8.89 25.39 -9.82
N ASP A 204 8.31 24.34 -10.39
CA ASP A 204 7.21 24.42 -11.35
C ASP A 204 5.85 24.34 -10.63
N ILE A 205 5.58 25.32 -9.78
CA ILE A 205 4.39 25.37 -8.92
C ILE A 205 3.10 25.35 -9.74
N ALA A 206 3.09 25.99 -10.92
CA ALA A 206 1.90 26.11 -11.77
C ALA A 206 1.41 24.77 -12.30
N ASN A 207 2.31 23.79 -12.50
CA ASN A 207 2.01 22.48 -13.05
C ASN A 207 1.93 21.38 -11.98
N ARG A 208 2.01 21.72 -10.71
CA ARG A 208 1.94 20.76 -9.59
C ARG A 208 0.54 20.60 -9.03
N ASN A 209 -0.45 20.53 -9.92
CA ASN A 209 -1.83 20.35 -9.54
C ASN A 209 -2.44 19.09 -10.16
N VAL A 210 -3.46 18.58 -9.48
CA VAL A 210 -4.35 17.51 -9.93
C VAL A 210 -5.77 18.01 -9.72
N THR A 211 -6.61 17.90 -10.74
CA THR A 211 -8.01 18.33 -10.66
C THR A 211 -8.93 17.12 -10.57
N LEU A 212 -9.87 17.16 -9.64
CA LEU A 212 -10.93 16.17 -9.47
C LEU A 212 -12.28 16.81 -9.81
N SER A 213 -12.94 16.29 -10.83
CA SER A 213 -14.32 16.61 -11.19
C SER A 213 -15.22 15.41 -10.95
N MET A 214 -16.45 15.65 -10.50
CA MET A 214 -17.39 14.59 -10.15
C MET A 214 -18.79 14.94 -10.60
N SER A 215 -19.52 13.94 -11.12
CA SER A 215 -20.90 14.11 -11.55
C SER A 215 -21.71 12.84 -11.29
N ASP A 216 -22.96 13.03 -10.84
CA ASP A 216 -24.01 12.02 -10.73
C ASP A 216 -25.05 12.24 -11.83
N TYR A 217 -24.70 11.90 -13.06
CA TYR A 217 -25.54 12.14 -14.22
C TYR A 217 -26.36 10.89 -14.59
N GLY A 218 -27.67 10.97 -14.39
CA GLY A 218 -28.58 9.86 -14.69
C GLY A 218 -28.33 8.66 -13.75
N ASP A 219 -27.98 7.51 -14.34
CA ASP A 219 -27.67 6.28 -13.60
C ASP A 219 -26.17 6.10 -13.39
N ASP A 220 -25.34 7.05 -13.86
CA ASP A 220 -23.88 6.96 -13.82
C ASP A 220 -23.27 7.89 -12.77
N LEU A 221 -22.24 7.38 -12.08
CA LEU A 221 -21.33 8.20 -11.28
C LEU A 221 -20.03 8.39 -12.04
N ILE A 222 -19.70 9.64 -12.37
CA ILE A 222 -18.53 9.98 -13.16
C ILE A 222 -17.49 10.64 -12.26
N PHE A 223 -16.26 10.14 -12.31
CA PHE A 223 -15.07 10.71 -11.67
C PHE A 223 -14.04 10.99 -12.75
N GLU A 224 -13.71 12.25 -12.96
CA GLU A 224 -12.64 12.70 -13.86
C GLU A 224 -11.48 13.23 -13.04
N ILE A 225 -10.28 12.76 -13.36
CA ILE A 225 -9.06 13.18 -12.70
C ILE A 225 -8.05 13.58 -13.75
N ASP A 226 -7.75 14.88 -13.77
CA ASP A 226 -6.75 15.46 -14.65
C ASP A 226 -5.44 15.65 -13.89
N ASP A 227 -4.36 15.14 -14.46
CA ASP A 227 -3.01 15.25 -13.91
C ASP A 227 -2.01 15.86 -14.91
N ASN A 228 -0.97 16.48 -14.40
CA ASN A 228 0.13 17.04 -15.20
C ASN A 228 1.32 16.07 -15.33
N GLY A 229 1.03 14.76 -15.35
CA GLY A 229 2.01 13.72 -15.57
C GLY A 229 2.48 13.61 -17.02
N LYS A 230 3.32 12.64 -17.29
CA LYS A 230 3.83 12.35 -18.64
C LYS A 230 2.78 11.71 -19.57
N GLY A 231 1.60 11.39 -19.04
CA GLY A 231 0.57 10.64 -19.76
C GLY A 231 0.92 9.16 -19.94
N VAL A 232 0.06 8.46 -20.68
CA VAL A 232 0.18 7.04 -21.01
C VAL A 232 0.40 6.90 -22.51
N SER A 233 1.38 6.08 -22.92
CA SER A 233 1.64 5.83 -24.35
C SER A 233 0.47 5.09 -24.99
N GLU A 234 0.27 5.24 -26.30
CA GLU A 234 -0.78 4.51 -27.03
C GLU A 234 -0.63 2.99 -26.89
N GLU A 235 0.61 2.50 -26.80
CA GLU A 235 0.91 1.08 -26.64
C GLU A 235 0.50 0.56 -25.26
N ASP A 236 0.65 1.40 -24.23
CA ASP A 236 0.36 1.02 -22.84
C ASP A 236 -1.12 1.16 -22.46
N LYS A 237 -1.91 1.97 -23.21
CA LYS A 237 -3.33 2.24 -22.89
C LYS A 237 -4.17 0.96 -22.71
N GLY A 238 -3.88 -0.07 -23.51
CA GLY A 238 -4.57 -1.36 -23.40
C GLY A 238 -4.11 -2.21 -22.19
N LEU A 239 -2.93 -1.93 -21.65
CA LEU A 239 -2.28 -2.75 -20.64
C LEU A 239 -2.37 -2.18 -19.21
N ILE A 240 -2.69 -0.88 -19.08
CA ILE A 240 -2.70 -0.21 -17.76
C ILE A 240 -3.67 -0.82 -16.75
N PHE A 241 -4.68 -1.56 -17.22
CA PHE A 241 -5.63 -2.27 -16.37
C PHE A 241 -5.25 -3.73 -16.12
N ASP A 242 -4.16 -4.21 -16.70
CA ASP A 242 -3.70 -5.58 -16.51
C ASP A 242 -3.04 -5.74 -15.14
N LYS A 243 -3.24 -6.91 -14.54
CA LYS A 243 -2.70 -7.23 -13.23
C LYS A 243 -1.16 -7.19 -13.22
N GLY A 244 -0.61 -6.29 -12.41
CA GLY A 244 0.84 -6.16 -12.23
C GLY A 244 1.52 -5.31 -13.31
N PHE A 245 0.77 -4.73 -14.27
CA PHE A 245 1.33 -3.77 -15.21
C PHE A 245 1.73 -2.49 -14.47
N SER A 246 2.99 -2.14 -14.57
CA SER A 246 3.56 -0.90 -14.05
C SER A 246 4.71 -0.46 -14.93
N SER A 247 4.76 0.81 -15.27
CA SER A 247 5.95 1.41 -15.92
C SER A 247 7.16 1.53 -14.97
N LYS A 248 7.03 1.05 -13.73
CA LYS A 248 8.05 1.11 -12.68
C LYS A 248 8.62 -0.27 -12.41
N ILE A 249 9.94 -0.30 -12.17
CA ILE A 249 10.72 -1.53 -11.92
C ILE A 249 10.56 -2.01 -10.45
N GLU A 250 9.99 -1.18 -9.56
CA GLU A 250 9.87 -1.52 -8.14
C GLU A 250 8.72 -2.51 -7.86
N GLU A 251 9.03 -3.55 -7.10
CA GLU A 251 8.07 -4.57 -6.66
C GLU A 251 6.96 -3.95 -5.79
N GLY A 252 5.72 -4.27 -6.12
CA GLY A 252 4.52 -3.84 -5.36
C GLY A 252 3.64 -2.81 -6.08
N HIS A 253 4.03 -2.31 -7.25
CA HIS A 253 3.26 -1.40 -8.10
C HIS A 253 2.49 -2.17 -9.19
N GLY A 254 1.45 -1.56 -9.77
CA GLY A 254 0.69 -2.13 -10.88
C GLY A 254 -0.61 -2.84 -10.48
N TYR A 255 -1.08 -2.69 -9.25
CA TYR A 255 -2.35 -3.27 -8.80
C TYR A 255 -3.50 -2.25 -8.71
N GLY A 256 -3.21 -0.96 -8.66
CA GLY A 256 -4.22 0.09 -8.42
C GLY A 256 -5.30 0.14 -9.51
N LEU A 257 -4.92 0.32 -10.77
CA LEU A 257 -5.86 0.39 -11.90
C LEU A 257 -6.52 -0.97 -12.20
N TYR A 258 -5.79 -2.08 -12.01
CA TYR A 258 -6.38 -3.42 -12.07
C TYR A 258 -7.51 -3.58 -11.04
N LEU A 259 -7.28 -3.15 -9.79
CA LEU A 259 -8.30 -3.21 -8.73
C LEU A 259 -9.51 -2.32 -9.07
N VAL A 260 -9.27 -1.12 -9.61
CA VAL A 260 -10.32 -0.23 -10.10
C VAL A 260 -11.15 -0.94 -11.17
N SER A 261 -10.51 -1.56 -12.17
CA SER A 261 -11.21 -2.31 -13.23
C SER A 261 -12.03 -3.48 -12.65
N CYS A 262 -11.49 -4.24 -11.71
CA CYS A 262 -12.24 -5.32 -11.05
C CYS A 262 -13.48 -4.79 -10.33
N ILE A 263 -13.36 -3.70 -9.59
CA ILE A 263 -14.48 -3.10 -8.85
C ILE A 263 -15.55 -2.58 -9.81
N LEU A 264 -15.17 -1.90 -10.90
CA LEU A 264 -16.11 -1.39 -11.91
C LEU A 264 -16.88 -2.52 -12.61
N ASN A 265 -16.25 -3.67 -12.83
CA ASN A 265 -16.93 -4.83 -13.41
C ASN A 265 -17.88 -5.55 -12.44
N GLU A 266 -17.76 -5.29 -11.14
CA GLU A 266 -18.64 -5.85 -10.10
C GLU A 266 -19.84 -4.94 -9.76
N LEU A 267 -19.77 -3.64 -10.12
CA LEU A 267 -20.83 -2.66 -9.88
C LEU A 267 -21.83 -2.62 -11.03
#